data_87b54a45fcd8e53921395ec3f56f1db1
#
_entry.id   87b54a45fcd8e53921395ec3f56f1db1
#
_cell.length_a   1.000
_cell.length_b   1.000
_cell.length_c   1.000
_cell.angle_alpha   90.00
_cell.angle_beta   90.00
_cell.angle_gamma   90.00
#
_symmetry.space_group_name_H-M   'P 1'
#
loop_
_entity.id
_entity.type
_entity.pdbx_description
1 polymer ?
#
loop_
_entity_poly.entity_id
_entity_poly.type
_entity_poly.pdbx_seq_one_letter_code
_entity_poly.pdbx_strand_id
1 'polypeptide(L)'
;MIRPLIHFCLFICVLSLSFSCRNTIDDSNLSIFKYNESAGITSLDPAFAKDQANIWAVNQLFNGLVQLDSNLNVQPCIAHSWDIKEDALTYTFHLRNDVLFHEHPLFTSEEDRKVSAQDFVYSFGRLTDKTIASPGAWVMNNVANYVAIDDSTLRISLKQPFPPFLGLLSMSYCSVVPKIIVENTNFRDAPIGTGPFHFQLWKENVKLVFRKNTHYFEDGFPFLDAISVTFIKDKQTAFLEFLKGNIDFISGLDPSYKDEVLTSDGVLRDEYIGEIQLQSLPYLNTEYLGFLMDDNNTSASQSIEVRKAINYGFDRKKMITYLRNNIGTPAVNGFIPKGLPSFSDTLRGYDYNPERAKELIRASKLEDIKVTLNTTSSYLDLCEFIQNQLSEIGISVSININPPSTHRQMVATSKLDFFRGSWIADYADAENYLALFYSKNFCPNGPNYTHFSNDKYDAYYEAAMVEVSLEKRQYYYQLMNQMIIDESAIVPLYYDQVIRFVQNDISGFESNAMNLLQLKRVKKN
;
A
#
# COMPACT_ATOMS: atom_id res chain seq x y z
N MET A 1 -24.38 -61.09 -40.06
CA MET A 1 -23.73 -61.17 -38.73
C MET A 1 -23.00 -59.89 -38.26
N ILE A 2 -23.17 -58.75 -38.91
CA ILE A 2 -22.45 -57.49 -38.57
C ILE A 2 -23.31 -56.50 -37.77
N ARG A 3 -24.64 -56.58 -37.84
CA ARG A 3 -25.55 -55.65 -37.11
C ARG A 3 -25.55 -55.75 -35.59
N PRO A 4 -25.45 -56.90 -34.89
CA PRO A 4 -25.45 -56.95 -33.45
C PRO A 4 -24.12 -56.46 -32.83
N LEU A 5 -22.99 -56.50 -33.55
CA LEU A 5 -21.70 -56.01 -33.06
C LEU A 5 -21.64 -54.48 -32.97
N ILE A 6 -22.28 -53.77 -33.93
CA ILE A 6 -22.34 -52.31 -33.95
C ILE A 6 -23.17 -51.76 -32.79
N HIS A 7 -24.28 -52.40 -32.44
CA HIS A 7 -25.11 -51.99 -31.30
C HIS A 7 -24.42 -52.28 -29.96
N PHE A 8 -23.62 -53.32 -29.86
CA PHE A 8 -22.86 -53.63 -28.66
C PHE A 8 -21.68 -52.66 -28.46
N CYS A 9 -20.96 -52.29 -29.51
CA CYS A 9 -19.92 -51.23 -29.45
C CYS A 9 -20.51 -49.84 -29.16
N LEU A 10 -21.67 -49.49 -29.69
CA LEU A 10 -22.35 -48.22 -29.38
C LEU A 10 -22.80 -48.18 -27.90
N PHE A 11 -23.27 -49.31 -27.37
CA PHE A 11 -23.68 -49.38 -25.97
C PHE A 11 -22.49 -49.26 -24.97
N ILE A 12 -21.32 -49.82 -25.34
CA ILE A 12 -20.09 -49.67 -24.53
C ILE A 12 -19.56 -48.21 -24.62
N CYS A 13 -19.61 -47.56 -25.77
CA CYS A 13 -19.24 -46.13 -25.92
C CYS A 13 -20.18 -45.19 -25.11
N VAL A 14 -21.46 -45.50 -24.99
CA VAL A 14 -22.42 -44.72 -24.21
C VAL A 14 -22.20 -44.94 -22.69
N LEU A 15 -21.84 -46.19 -22.28
CA LEU A 15 -21.50 -46.45 -20.88
C LEU A 15 -20.17 -45.82 -20.43
N SER A 16 -19.18 -45.69 -21.34
CA SER A 16 -17.91 -45.03 -21.00
C SER A 16 -18.00 -43.51 -20.91
N LEU A 17 -19.04 -42.88 -21.43
CA LEU A 17 -19.31 -41.44 -21.28
C LEU A 17 -19.98 -41.08 -19.96
N SER A 18 -20.51 -42.07 -19.22
CA SER A 18 -21.21 -41.85 -17.94
C SER A 18 -20.28 -41.87 -16.70
N PHE A 19 -18.99 -42.18 -16.84
CA PHE A 19 -18.02 -42.22 -15.74
C PHE A 19 -17.11 -41.00 -15.68
N SER A 20 -17.48 -39.89 -16.30
CA SER A 20 -16.85 -38.60 -16.00
C SER A 20 -17.52 -38.01 -14.73
N CYS A 21 -17.43 -38.71 -13.62
CA CYS A 21 -17.61 -38.08 -12.31
C CYS A 21 -16.43 -37.12 -12.11
N ARG A 22 -16.58 -35.87 -12.55
CA ARG A 22 -15.93 -34.77 -11.84
C ARG A 22 -16.43 -34.88 -10.41
N ASN A 23 -15.58 -35.20 -9.47
CA ASN A 23 -15.79 -34.83 -8.07
C ASN A 23 -15.92 -33.30 -8.07
N THR A 24 -17.11 -32.80 -8.28
CA THR A 24 -17.46 -31.44 -7.85
C THR A 24 -17.40 -31.53 -6.33
N ILE A 25 -16.32 -31.06 -5.74
CA ILE A 25 -16.31 -30.73 -4.31
C ILE A 25 -17.55 -29.87 -4.14
N ASP A 26 -18.46 -30.32 -3.31
CA ASP A 26 -19.63 -29.53 -2.94
C ASP A 26 -19.14 -28.32 -2.15
N ASP A 27 -18.93 -27.20 -2.85
CA ASP A 27 -18.43 -25.95 -2.26
C ASP A 27 -19.49 -25.31 -1.34
N SER A 28 -20.69 -25.88 -1.22
CA SER A 28 -21.80 -25.31 -0.44
C SER A 28 -21.54 -25.25 1.08
N ASN A 29 -20.60 -26.06 1.59
CA ASN A 29 -20.22 -26.11 3.01
C ASN A 29 -18.89 -25.44 3.32
N LEU A 30 -18.21 -24.86 2.30
CA LEU A 30 -16.90 -24.22 2.50
C LEU A 30 -17.04 -22.75 2.90
N SER A 31 -16.29 -22.34 3.90
CA SER A 31 -16.15 -20.95 4.31
C SER A 31 -15.22 -20.22 3.33
N ILE A 32 -15.80 -19.60 2.29
CA ILE A 32 -15.06 -18.92 1.21
C ILE A 32 -15.21 -17.41 1.34
N PHE A 33 -14.10 -16.71 1.53
CA PHE A 33 -14.08 -15.24 1.49
C PHE A 33 -13.92 -14.76 0.04
N LYS A 34 -14.82 -13.89 -0.40
CA LYS A 34 -14.89 -13.40 -1.78
C LYS A 34 -14.63 -11.91 -1.83
N TYR A 35 -13.66 -11.47 -2.62
CA TYR A 35 -13.46 -10.04 -2.86
C TYR A 35 -13.19 -9.74 -4.34
N ASN A 36 -13.30 -8.47 -4.70
CA ASN A 36 -13.05 -7.99 -6.05
C ASN A 36 -11.79 -7.12 -6.11
N GLU A 37 -10.92 -7.38 -7.10
CA GLU A 37 -9.74 -6.56 -7.37
C GLU A 37 -9.86 -5.91 -8.77
N SER A 38 -10.39 -4.69 -8.81
CA SER A 38 -10.67 -4.00 -10.08
C SER A 38 -9.42 -3.60 -10.86
N ALA A 39 -8.30 -3.35 -10.17
CA ALA A 39 -7.03 -3.00 -10.81
C ALA A 39 -6.39 -4.20 -11.54
N GLY A 40 -6.76 -5.43 -11.15
CA GLY A 40 -6.15 -6.67 -11.60
C GLY A 40 -4.83 -6.96 -10.89
N ILE A 41 -4.43 -8.23 -10.92
CA ILE A 41 -3.18 -8.72 -10.36
C ILE A 41 -2.24 -9.03 -11.52
N THR A 42 -0.98 -8.57 -11.42
CA THR A 42 0.00 -8.71 -12.49
C THR A 42 1.08 -9.76 -12.19
N SER A 43 1.28 -10.08 -10.92
CA SER A 43 2.24 -11.08 -10.46
C SER A 43 1.86 -11.57 -9.06
N LEU A 44 2.08 -12.85 -8.81
CA LEU A 44 2.02 -13.44 -7.47
C LEU A 44 3.42 -13.66 -6.87
N ASP A 45 4.48 -13.30 -7.60
CA ASP A 45 5.86 -13.34 -7.10
C ASP A 45 6.12 -12.15 -6.16
N PRO A 46 6.54 -12.37 -4.90
CA PRO A 46 6.83 -11.30 -3.94
C PRO A 46 7.81 -10.24 -4.44
N ALA A 47 8.80 -10.62 -5.25
CA ALA A 47 9.77 -9.68 -5.81
C ALA A 47 9.13 -8.59 -6.69
N PHE A 48 7.87 -8.76 -7.11
CA PHE A 48 7.10 -7.82 -7.94
C PHE A 48 5.86 -7.25 -7.24
N ALA A 49 5.73 -7.39 -5.93
CA ALA A 49 4.59 -6.90 -5.14
C ALA A 49 4.66 -5.37 -4.91
N LYS A 50 4.59 -4.58 -6.00
CA LYS A 50 4.78 -3.12 -6.00
C LYS A 50 3.50 -2.29 -5.80
N ASP A 51 2.33 -2.89 -5.86
CA ASP A 51 1.05 -2.23 -5.75
C ASP A 51 0.10 -3.03 -4.84
N GLN A 52 -0.95 -2.35 -4.36
CA GLN A 52 -1.87 -2.91 -3.36
C GLN A 52 -2.50 -4.23 -3.81
N ALA A 53 -2.89 -4.35 -5.09
CA ALA A 53 -3.53 -5.55 -5.62
C ALA A 53 -2.60 -6.77 -5.53
N ASN A 54 -1.33 -6.59 -5.91
CA ASN A 54 -0.32 -7.65 -5.80
C ASN A 54 0.03 -7.92 -4.33
N ILE A 55 0.21 -6.88 -3.49
CA ILE A 55 0.54 -7.01 -2.06
C ILE A 55 -0.54 -7.82 -1.33
N TRP A 56 -1.83 -7.53 -1.57
CA TRP A 56 -2.93 -8.24 -0.93
C TRP A 56 -2.94 -9.73 -1.25
N ALA A 57 -2.69 -10.10 -2.50
CA ALA A 57 -2.60 -11.50 -2.91
C ALA A 57 -1.36 -12.20 -2.34
N VAL A 58 -0.21 -11.55 -2.43
CA VAL A 58 1.08 -12.09 -1.94
C VAL A 58 1.04 -12.33 -0.42
N ASN A 59 0.44 -11.42 0.35
CA ASN A 59 0.32 -11.56 1.81
C ASN A 59 -0.49 -12.79 2.26
N GLN A 60 -1.35 -13.35 1.39
CA GLN A 60 -2.05 -14.60 1.73
C GLN A 60 -1.19 -15.84 1.50
N LEU A 61 -0.19 -15.75 0.61
CA LEU A 61 0.61 -16.87 0.13
C LEU A 61 1.99 -16.97 0.80
N PHE A 62 2.51 -15.89 1.37
CA PHE A 62 3.89 -15.79 1.83
C PHE A 62 4.00 -15.18 3.23
N ASN A 63 5.16 -15.43 3.86
CA ASN A 63 5.59 -14.79 5.10
C ASN A 63 7.03 -14.28 4.95
N GLY A 64 7.36 -13.26 5.75
CA GLY A 64 8.72 -12.73 5.93
C GLY A 64 9.34 -13.12 7.29
N LEU A 65 10.48 -12.53 7.61
CA LEU A 65 11.11 -12.67 8.94
C LEU A 65 10.17 -12.14 10.03
N VAL A 66 9.55 -11.00 9.79
CA VAL A 66 8.65 -10.29 10.70
C VAL A 66 7.34 -9.96 10.00
N GLN A 67 6.31 -9.64 10.78
CA GLN A 67 5.00 -9.20 10.31
C GLN A 67 4.55 -7.96 11.08
N LEU A 68 3.47 -7.31 10.67
CA LEU A 68 2.84 -6.22 11.41
C LEU A 68 1.55 -6.69 12.07
N ASP A 69 1.30 -6.22 13.31
CA ASP A 69 -0.03 -6.32 13.91
C ASP A 69 -0.98 -5.24 13.35
N SER A 70 -2.23 -5.22 13.81
CA SER A 70 -3.24 -4.22 13.37
C SER A 70 -2.86 -2.77 13.73
N ASN A 71 -2.01 -2.59 14.73
CA ASN A 71 -1.48 -1.29 15.14
C ASN A 71 -0.16 -0.92 14.45
N LEU A 72 0.27 -1.73 13.47
CA LEU A 72 1.52 -1.58 12.72
C LEU A 72 2.79 -1.75 13.56
N ASN A 73 2.72 -2.42 14.71
CA ASN A 73 3.90 -2.82 15.46
C ASN A 73 4.53 -4.05 14.83
N VAL A 74 5.85 -4.07 14.74
CA VAL A 74 6.60 -5.24 14.26
C VAL A 74 6.48 -6.40 15.24
N GLN A 75 6.05 -7.54 14.73
CA GLN A 75 5.86 -8.78 15.46
C GLN A 75 6.72 -9.91 14.86
N PRO A 76 7.09 -10.91 15.67
CA PRO A 76 7.66 -12.15 15.16
C PRO A 76 6.80 -12.79 14.05
N CYS A 77 7.46 -13.45 13.08
CA CYS A 77 6.82 -14.27 12.07
C CYS A 77 7.66 -15.53 11.86
N ILE A 78 8.38 -15.69 10.75
CA ILE A 78 9.32 -16.81 10.58
C ILE A 78 10.52 -16.67 11.53
N ALA A 79 11.00 -15.44 11.80
CA ALA A 79 11.89 -15.23 12.93
C ALA A 79 11.05 -15.14 14.22
N HIS A 80 11.32 -16.07 15.17
CA HIS A 80 10.65 -16.03 16.49
C HIS A 80 11.24 -14.96 17.41
N SER A 81 12.49 -14.52 17.15
CA SER A 81 13.19 -13.45 17.87
C SER A 81 14.34 -12.90 17.04
N TRP A 82 14.88 -11.76 17.46
CA TRP A 82 16.08 -11.16 16.87
C TRP A 82 16.86 -10.37 17.90
N ASP A 83 18.17 -10.26 17.68
CA ASP A 83 19.09 -9.41 18.44
C ASP A 83 19.59 -8.28 17.56
N ILE A 84 19.67 -7.08 18.13
CA ILE A 84 20.26 -5.90 17.49
C ILE A 84 21.48 -5.49 18.31
N LYS A 85 22.65 -5.39 17.66
CA LYS A 85 23.84 -4.88 18.36
C LYS A 85 23.71 -3.40 18.73
N GLU A 86 24.48 -2.97 19.72
CA GLU A 86 24.47 -1.58 20.22
C GLU A 86 24.77 -0.53 19.13
N ASP A 87 25.54 -0.91 18.10
CA ASP A 87 25.83 -0.06 16.95
C ASP A 87 24.65 0.10 15.97
N ALA A 88 23.54 -0.61 16.21
CA ALA A 88 22.37 -0.69 15.34
C ALA A 88 22.67 -1.08 13.87
N LEU A 89 23.84 -1.68 13.61
CA LEU A 89 24.26 -2.12 12.28
C LEU A 89 24.03 -3.61 12.03
N THR A 90 23.98 -4.41 13.09
CA THR A 90 23.93 -5.87 12.95
C THR A 90 22.66 -6.41 13.59
N TYR A 91 21.86 -7.09 12.78
CA TYR A 91 20.64 -7.78 13.18
C TYR A 91 20.86 -9.29 13.04
N THR A 92 20.60 -10.05 14.09
CA THR A 92 20.67 -11.52 14.08
C THR A 92 19.28 -12.07 14.33
N PHE A 93 18.69 -12.75 13.35
CA PHE A 93 17.35 -13.32 13.42
C PHE A 93 17.46 -14.82 13.74
N HIS A 94 16.64 -15.27 14.68
CA HIS A 94 16.49 -16.67 15.06
C HIS A 94 15.19 -17.22 14.48
N LEU A 95 15.32 -18.15 13.54
CA LEU A 95 14.18 -18.67 12.79
C LEU A 95 13.51 -19.83 13.54
N ARG A 96 12.20 -19.96 13.32
CA ARG A 96 11.41 -21.13 13.68
C ARG A 96 11.91 -22.35 12.88
N ASN A 97 11.72 -23.54 13.43
CA ASN A 97 12.10 -24.80 12.78
C ASN A 97 10.89 -25.61 12.28
N ASP A 98 9.67 -25.07 12.43
CA ASP A 98 8.39 -25.71 12.11
C ASP A 98 7.69 -25.06 10.90
N VAL A 99 8.36 -24.17 10.18
CA VAL A 99 7.80 -23.50 9.00
C VAL A 99 8.08 -24.31 7.74
N LEU A 100 7.02 -24.67 7.02
CA LEU A 100 7.09 -25.43 5.78
C LEU A 100 6.62 -24.60 4.59
N PHE A 101 7.31 -24.70 3.46
CA PHE A 101 6.75 -24.30 2.18
C PHE A 101 5.53 -25.14 1.82
N HIS A 102 4.59 -24.58 1.05
CA HIS A 102 3.44 -25.31 0.53
C HIS A 102 3.88 -26.55 -0.26
N GLU A 103 3.01 -27.54 -0.36
CA GLU A 103 3.31 -28.79 -1.08
C GLU A 103 3.52 -28.54 -2.57
N HIS A 104 4.53 -29.20 -3.14
CA HIS A 104 4.81 -29.23 -4.57
C HIS A 104 5.58 -30.50 -4.95
N PRO A 105 5.34 -31.09 -6.14
CA PRO A 105 6.00 -32.34 -6.57
C PRO A 105 7.54 -32.28 -6.67
N LEU A 106 8.14 -31.11 -6.73
CA LEU A 106 9.61 -30.95 -6.74
C LEU A 106 10.24 -31.13 -5.36
N PHE A 107 9.47 -31.09 -4.29
CA PHE A 107 9.92 -31.50 -2.96
C PHE A 107 9.76 -32.99 -2.82
N THR A 108 10.84 -33.71 -2.45
CA THR A 108 10.84 -35.16 -2.36
C THR A 108 10.53 -35.67 -0.95
N SER A 109 10.64 -34.79 0.04
CA SER A 109 10.38 -35.04 1.46
C SER A 109 9.82 -33.80 2.16
N GLU A 110 9.31 -33.97 3.38
CA GLU A 110 8.92 -32.85 4.23
C GLU A 110 10.14 -31.99 4.64
N GLU A 111 11.31 -32.63 4.80
CA GLU A 111 12.56 -31.95 5.12
C GLU A 111 12.95 -30.94 4.03
N ASP A 112 12.70 -31.25 2.74
CA ASP A 112 12.97 -30.37 1.61
C ASP A 112 12.05 -29.12 1.61
N ARG A 113 10.95 -29.18 2.36
CA ARG A 113 9.99 -28.08 2.50
C ARG A 113 10.31 -27.14 3.67
N LYS A 114 11.21 -27.52 4.57
CA LYS A 114 11.57 -26.68 5.73
C LYS A 114 12.24 -25.39 5.29
N VAL A 115 11.78 -24.29 5.86
CA VAL A 115 12.41 -22.99 5.64
C VAL A 115 13.71 -22.89 6.42
N SER A 116 14.76 -22.44 5.75
CA SER A 116 16.08 -22.19 6.32
C SER A 116 16.53 -20.74 6.14
N ALA A 117 17.56 -20.34 6.86
CA ALA A 117 18.19 -19.04 6.68
C ALA A 117 18.78 -18.86 5.26
N GLN A 118 19.16 -19.97 4.60
CA GLN A 118 19.67 -19.92 3.22
C GLN A 118 18.57 -19.53 2.22
N ASP A 119 17.29 -19.86 2.49
CA ASP A 119 16.18 -19.45 1.64
C ASP A 119 15.97 -17.92 1.68
N PHE A 120 16.18 -17.30 2.85
CA PHE A 120 16.17 -15.83 2.97
C PHE A 120 17.35 -15.20 2.21
N VAL A 121 18.55 -15.78 2.29
CA VAL A 121 19.72 -15.33 1.51
C VAL A 121 19.40 -15.37 0.02
N TYR A 122 18.79 -16.45 -0.46
CA TYR A 122 18.34 -16.55 -1.85
C TYR A 122 17.28 -15.48 -2.20
N SER A 123 16.25 -15.33 -1.34
CA SER A 123 15.15 -14.39 -1.57
C SER A 123 15.62 -12.96 -1.66
N PHE A 124 16.50 -12.51 -0.76
CA PHE A 124 17.08 -11.17 -0.80
C PHE A 124 18.03 -10.97 -1.99
N GLY A 125 18.77 -12.04 -2.37
CA GLY A 125 19.59 -12.04 -3.58
C GLY A 125 18.77 -11.72 -4.84
N ARG A 126 17.54 -12.25 -4.94
CA ARG A 126 16.62 -11.97 -6.05
C ARG A 126 16.25 -10.48 -6.15
N LEU A 127 16.09 -9.78 -5.03
CA LEU A 127 15.76 -8.35 -5.05
C LEU A 127 16.87 -7.51 -5.66
N THR A 128 18.11 -7.89 -5.44
CA THR A 128 19.31 -7.15 -5.91
C THR A 128 19.84 -7.62 -7.27
N ASP A 129 19.32 -8.74 -7.78
CA ASP A 129 19.69 -9.27 -9.09
C ASP A 129 19.13 -8.38 -10.21
N LYS A 130 20.04 -7.76 -10.96
CA LYS A 130 19.71 -6.87 -12.08
C LYS A 130 18.95 -7.58 -13.22
N THR A 131 19.10 -8.89 -13.34
CA THR A 131 18.39 -9.68 -14.38
C THR A 131 16.91 -9.86 -14.05
N ILE A 132 16.57 -9.90 -12.76
CA ILE A 132 15.19 -9.95 -12.26
C ILE A 132 14.54 -8.56 -12.33
N ALA A 133 15.32 -7.49 -12.16
CA ALA A 133 14.86 -6.10 -12.17
C ALA A 133 13.67 -5.85 -11.22
N SER A 134 13.77 -6.38 -9.99
CA SER A 134 12.73 -6.22 -8.98
C SER A 134 12.50 -4.75 -8.64
N PRO A 135 11.24 -4.26 -8.65
CA PRO A 135 10.93 -2.92 -8.14
C PRO A 135 11.20 -2.78 -6.63
N GLY A 136 11.37 -3.89 -5.89
CA GLY A 136 11.74 -3.93 -4.47
C GLY A 136 13.25 -3.87 -4.20
N ALA A 137 14.10 -3.73 -5.21
CA ALA A 137 15.56 -3.69 -5.04
C ALA A 137 16.03 -2.64 -4.02
N TRP A 138 15.35 -1.50 -3.94
CA TRP A 138 15.67 -0.40 -3.03
C TRP A 138 15.63 -0.80 -1.54
N VAL A 139 14.82 -1.79 -1.16
CA VAL A 139 14.70 -2.31 0.21
C VAL A 139 16.07 -2.78 0.74
N MET A 140 16.92 -3.28 -0.15
CA MET A 140 18.27 -3.75 0.17
C MET A 140 19.36 -2.67 0.04
N ASN A 141 19.03 -1.44 -0.31
CA ASN A 141 20.06 -0.40 -0.57
C ASN A 141 20.95 -0.13 0.63
N ASN A 142 20.41 -0.14 1.85
CA ASN A 142 21.19 0.06 3.08
C ASN A 142 21.80 -1.23 3.63
N VAL A 143 21.53 -2.38 3.04
CA VAL A 143 22.12 -3.66 3.47
C VAL A 143 23.52 -3.76 2.91
N ALA A 144 24.50 -3.99 3.79
CA ALA A 144 25.89 -4.24 3.43
C ALA A 144 26.12 -5.72 3.14
N ASN A 145 25.52 -6.60 3.95
CA ASN A 145 25.64 -8.06 3.80
C ASN A 145 24.48 -8.76 4.50
N TYR A 146 24.13 -9.96 4.01
CA TYR A 146 23.25 -10.90 4.67
C TYR A 146 23.79 -12.32 4.48
N VAL A 147 23.82 -13.11 5.56
CA VAL A 147 24.43 -14.45 5.57
C VAL A 147 23.68 -15.39 6.49
N ALA A 148 23.45 -16.61 6.04
CA ALA A 148 23.05 -17.72 6.89
C ALA A 148 24.27 -18.18 7.71
N ILE A 149 24.16 -18.09 9.04
CA ILE A 149 25.19 -18.60 9.97
C ILE A 149 25.05 -20.11 10.11
N ASP A 150 23.81 -20.57 10.20
CA ASP A 150 23.34 -21.94 10.17
C ASP A 150 21.92 -21.96 9.59
N ASP A 151 21.23 -23.11 9.59
CA ASP A 151 19.89 -23.26 9.02
C ASP A 151 18.83 -22.40 9.70
N SER A 152 19.02 -22.07 10.98
CA SER A 152 18.07 -21.33 11.82
C SER A 152 18.52 -19.91 12.17
N THR A 153 19.71 -19.48 11.76
CA THR A 153 20.27 -18.19 12.15
C THR A 153 20.68 -17.36 10.93
N LEU A 154 19.97 -16.25 10.72
CA LEU A 154 20.26 -15.29 9.66
C LEU A 154 20.85 -14.01 10.26
N ARG A 155 21.99 -13.56 9.74
CA ARG A 155 22.58 -12.26 10.09
C ARG A 155 22.48 -11.28 8.94
N ILE A 156 22.00 -10.07 9.25
CA ILE A 156 21.95 -8.95 8.31
C ILE A 156 22.80 -7.82 8.88
N SER A 157 23.66 -7.25 8.05
CA SER A 157 24.50 -6.09 8.42
C SER A 157 24.13 -4.90 7.53
N LEU A 158 23.92 -3.74 8.13
CA LEU A 158 23.62 -2.49 7.44
C LEU A 158 24.89 -1.69 7.17
N LYS A 159 24.85 -0.82 6.15
CA LYS A 159 25.91 0.16 5.83
C LYS A 159 25.96 1.31 6.84
N GLN A 160 24.78 1.72 7.32
CA GLN A 160 24.58 2.73 8.36
C GLN A 160 23.35 2.38 9.18
N PRO A 161 23.25 2.85 10.44
CA PRO A 161 22.05 2.62 11.25
C PRO A 161 20.79 3.08 10.51
N PHE A 162 19.72 2.31 10.63
CA PHE A 162 18.44 2.64 10.04
C PHE A 162 17.31 2.09 10.93
N PRO A 163 16.84 2.86 11.89
CA PRO A 163 15.84 2.40 12.86
C PRO A 163 14.55 1.81 12.26
N PRO A 164 14.03 2.31 11.10
CA PRO A 164 12.86 1.71 10.46
C PRO A 164 13.09 0.34 9.82
N PHE A 165 14.30 -0.23 9.85
CA PHE A 165 14.69 -1.43 9.10
C PHE A 165 13.80 -2.65 9.36
N LEU A 166 13.38 -2.88 10.61
CA LEU A 166 12.46 -3.99 10.91
C LEU A 166 11.09 -3.80 10.24
N GLY A 167 10.57 -2.57 10.21
CA GLY A 167 9.36 -2.24 9.48
C GLY A 167 9.50 -2.48 7.98
N LEU A 168 10.65 -2.14 7.42
CA LEU A 168 10.97 -2.39 6.02
C LEU A 168 11.04 -3.89 5.71
N LEU A 169 11.55 -4.73 6.63
CA LEU A 169 11.57 -6.19 6.48
C LEU A 169 10.16 -6.83 6.56
N SER A 170 9.14 -6.13 7.00
CA SER A 170 7.74 -6.60 6.99
C SER A 170 7.07 -6.46 5.62
N MET A 171 7.70 -5.78 4.66
CA MET A 171 7.16 -5.61 3.32
C MET A 171 7.11 -6.95 2.57
N SER A 172 6.11 -7.11 1.72
CA SER A 172 5.92 -8.33 0.90
C SER A 172 7.15 -8.70 0.06
N TYR A 173 7.98 -7.72 -0.34
CA TYR A 173 9.25 -7.95 -1.02
C TYR A 173 10.21 -8.85 -0.25
N CYS A 174 10.17 -8.78 1.09
CA CYS A 174 11.06 -9.52 2.00
C CYS A 174 10.55 -10.93 2.34
N SER A 175 9.53 -11.41 1.65
CA SER A 175 8.99 -12.76 1.81
C SER A 175 10.01 -13.82 1.39
N VAL A 176 10.02 -14.96 2.11
CA VAL A 176 10.85 -16.10 1.76
C VAL A 176 10.24 -16.90 0.60
N VAL A 177 11.10 -17.35 -0.32
CA VAL A 177 10.71 -18.17 -1.48
C VAL A 177 11.65 -19.36 -1.65
N PRO A 178 11.14 -20.55 -2.09
CA PRO A 178 11.94 -21.75 -2.27
C PRO A 178 12.70 -21.73 -3.60
N LYS A 179 14.03 -21.74 -3.54
CA LYS A 179 14.90 -21.69 -4.72
C LYS A 179 14.51 -22.70 -5.81
N ILE A 180 14.33 -23.97 -5.41
CA ILE A 180 14.04 -25.07 -6.34
C ILE A 180 12.77 -24.81 -7.15
N ILE A 181 11.76 -24.18 -6.56
CA ILE A 181 10.49 -23.88 -7.25
C ILE A 181 10.65 -22.67 -8.17
N VAL A 182 11.27 -21.60 -7.66
CA VAL A 182 11.48 -20.37 -8.43
C VAL A 182 12.25 -20.63 -9.73
N GLU A 183 13.28 -21.48 -9.67
CA GLU A 183 14.16 -21.77 -10.82
C GLU A 183 13.59 -22.79 -11.80
N ASN A 184 12.59 -23.59 -11.41
CA ASN A 184 12.10 -24.71 -12.22
C ASN A 184 10.62 -24.62 -12.59
N THR A 185 9.92 -23.53 -12.24
CA THR A 185 8.49 -23.37 -12.51
C THR A 185 8.16 -21.96 -13.05
N ASN A 186 6.91 -21.76 -13.47
CA ASN A 186 6.38 -20.42 -13.69
C ASN A 186 5.93 -19.80 -12.35
N PHE A 187 6.89 -19.37 -11.56
CA PHE A 187 6.67 -18.88 -10.20
C PHE A 187 5.77 -17.64 -10.12
N ARG A 188 5.75 -16.82 -11.19
CA ARG A 188 4.86 -15.65 -11.28
C ARG A 188 3.39 -16.02 -11.17
N ASP A 189 2.98 -17.12 -11.81
CA ASP A 189 1.58 -17.49 -12.02
C ASP A 189 1.11 -18.61 -11.06
N ALA A 190 2.04 -19.44 -10.57
CA ALA A 190 1.78 -20.57 -9.68
C ALA A 190 2.82 -20.64 -8.55
N PRO A 191 2.83 -19.67 -7.64
CA PRO A 191 3.85 -19.59 -6.60
C PRO A 191 3.64 -20.62 -5.48
N ILE A 192 4.75 -20.97 -4.84
CA ILE A 192 4.80 -21.74 -3.60
C ILE A 192 5.40 -20.85 -2.52
N GLY A 193 4.67 -20.64 -1.44
CA GLY A 193 5.09 -19.84 -0.29
C GLY A 193 4.93 -20.62 1.01
N THR A 194 4.86 -19.88 2.11
CA THR A 194 4.70 -20.40 3.48
C THR A 194 3.40 -19.91 4.13
N GLY A 195 2.62 -19.13 3.41
CA GLY A 195 1.47 -18.37 3.92
C GLY A 195 0.30 -19.22 4.42
N PRO A 196 -0.70 -18.57 5.06
CA PRO A 196 -1.89 -19.24 5.58
C PRO A 196 -2.76 -19.86 4.48
N PHE A 197 -2.60 -19.44 3.24
CA PHE A 197 -3.26 -20.02 2.09
C PHE A 197 -2.23 -20.40 1.04
N HIS A 198 -2.55 -21.41 0.23
CA HIS A 198 -1.75 -21.84 -0.92
C HIS A 198 -2.49 -21.56 -2.24
N PHE A 199 -1.73 -21.39 -3.30
CA PHE A 199 -2.26 -21.17 -4.65
C PHE A 199 -3.04 -22.40 -5.15
N GLN A 200 -4.21 -22.15 -5.78
CA GLN A 200 -4.98 -23.19 -6.46
C GLN A 200 -5.17 -22.91 -7.94
N LEU A 201 -5.62 -21.71 -8.30
CA LEU A 201 -6.00 -21.36 -9.66
C LEU A 201 -5.85 -19.86 -9.90
N TRP A 202 -5.29 -19.51 -11.03
CA TRP A 202 -5.37 -18.15 -11.57
C TRP A 202 -5.74 -18.17 -13.04
N LYS A 203 -6.88 -17.58 -13.38
CA LYS A 203 -7.30 -17.24 -14.73
C LYS A 203 -7.33 -15.73 -14.84
N GLU A 204 -6.35 -15.16 -15.52
CA GLU A 204 -6.16 -13.70 -15.62
C GLU A 204 -7.47 -12.99 -15.98
N ASN A 205 -7.76 -11.89 -15.28
CA ASN A 205 -8.96 -11.06 -15.41
C ASN A 205 -10.31 -11.81 -15.24
N VAL A 206 -10.30 -13.03 -14.72
CA VAL A 206 -11.51 -13.83 -14.50
C VAL A 206 -11.63 -14.25 -13.04
N LYS A 207 -10.65 -15.00 -12.53
CA LYS A 207 -10.73 -15.57 -11.19
C LYS A 207 -9.33 -15.96 -10.67
N LEU A 208 -9.10 -15.67 -9.37
CA LEU A 208 -7.96 -16.19 -8.61
C LEU A 208 -8.51 -16.90 -7.37
N VAL A 209 -7.96 -18.08 -7.05
CA VAL A 209 -8.41 -18.89 -5.90
C VAL A 209 -7.20 -19.35 -5.10
N PHE A 210 -7.31 -19.14 -3.79
CA PHE A 210 -6.40 -19.69 -2.79
C PHE A 210 -7.15 -20.66 -1.89
N ARG A 211 -6.48 -21.70 -1.40
CA ARG A 211 -7.01 -22.69 -0.45
C ARG A 211 -6.27 -22.62 0.87
N LYS A 212 -6.95 -23.04 1.93
CA LYS A 212 -6.39 -23.16 3.27
C LYS A 212 -5.11 -24.00 3.28
N ASN A 213 -4.05 -23.46 3.88
CA ASN A 213 -2.86 -24.23 4.23
C ASN A 213 -3.10 -24.94 5.57
N THR A 214 -3.32 -26.25 5.54
CA THR A 214 -3.57 -27.07 6.74
C THR A 214 -2.32 -27.31 7.59
N HIS A 215 -1.12 -27.00 7.04
CA HIS A 215 0.17 -27.12 7.72
C HIS A 215 0.75 -25.74 8.06
N TYR A 216 -0.12 -24.72 8.22
CA TYR A 216 0.34 -23.39 8.58
C TYR A 216 0.89 -23.39 10.03
N PHE A 217 2.03 -22.75 10.22
CA PHE A 217 2.80 -22.82 11.48
C PHE A 217 2.17 -22.05 12.66
N GLU A 218 1.16 -21.21 12.43
CA GLU A 218 0.36 -20.61 13.50
C GLU A 218 -0.87 -21.48 13.77
N ASP A 219 -0.92 -22.15 14.92
CA ASP A 219 -1.97 -23.08 15.29
C ASP A 219 -3.38 -22.47 15.18
N GLY A 220 -4.29 -23.24 14.59
CA GLY A 220 -5.70 -22.86 14.44
C GLY A 220 -5.99 -21.91 13.28
N PHE A 221 -5.00 -21.44 12.55
CA PHE A 221 -5.19 -20.56 11.39
C PHE A 221 -4.84 -21.26 10.06
N PRO A 222 -5.41 -20.75 8.95
CA PRO A 222 -6.51 -19.79 8.83
C PRO A 222 -7.86 -20.44 9.17
N PHE A 223 -8.88 -19.61 9.48
CA PHE A 223 -10.25 -20.11 9.71
C PHE A 223 -10.99 -20.39 8.41
N LEU A 224 -10.78 -19.57 7.37
CA LEU A 224 -11.40 -19.74 6.06
C LEU A 224 -10.85 -20.97 5.32
N ASP A 225 -11.71 -21.63 4.53
CA ASP A 225 -11.30 -22.75 3.67
C ASP A 225 -10.71 -22.30 2.34
N ALA A 226 -11.14 -21.12 1.87
CA ALA A 226 -10.65 -20.55 0.61
C ALA A 226 -10.84 -19.04 0.52
N ILE A 227 -10.08 -18.43 -0.40
CA ILE A 227 -10.26 -17.06 -0.87
C ILE A 227 -10.54 -17.11 -2.36
N SER A 228 -11.55 -16.35 -2.81
CA SER A 228 -11.91 -16.21 -4.22
C SER A 228 -11.89 -14.74 -4.63
N VAL A 229 -11.04 -14.39 -5.60
CA VAL A 229 -10.90 -13.04 -6.12
C VAL A 229 -11.52 -12.95 -7.50
N THR A 230 -12.37 -11.94 -7.71
CA THR A 230 -12.93 -11.55 -9.01
C THR A 230 -12.26 -10.29 -9.53
N PHE A 231 -12.45 -9.97 -10.83
CA PHE A 231 -11.78 -8.85 -11.49
C PHE A 231 -12.78 -7.95 -12.25
N ILE A 232 -13.88 -7.61 -11.59
CA ILE A 232 -14.89 -6.68 -12.11
C ILE A 232 -14.28 -5.28 -12.14
N LYS A 233 -14.11 -4.70 -13.33
CA LYS A 233 -13.45 -3.39 -13.53
C LYS A 233 -14.34 -2.22 -13.17
N ASP A 234 -15.64 -2.33 -13.48
CA ASP A 234 -16.62 -1.30 -13.17
C ASP A 234 -16.97 -1.33 -11.67
N LYS A 235 -16.68 -0.24 -10.98
CA LYS A 235 -16.82 -0.15 -9.52
C LYS A 235 -18.27 -0.14 -9.06
N GLN A 236 -19.17 0.43 -9.85
CA GLN A 236 -20.62 0.39 -9.55
C GLN A 236 -21.15 -1.04 -9.64
N THR A 237 -20.74 -1.77 -10.68
CA THR A 237 -21.10 -3.20 -10.83
C THR A 237 -20.55 -4.03 -9.65
N ALA A 238 -19.29 -3.81 -9.25
CA ALA A 238 -18.71 -4.50 -8.11
C ALA A 238 -19.47 -4.19 -6.81
N PHE A 239 -19.88 -2.94 -6.62
CA PHE A 239 -20.70 -2.54 -5.48
C PHE A 239 -22.08 -3.22 -5.47
N LEU A 240 -22.74 -3.31 -6.62
CA LEU A 240 -24.02 -4.05 -6.72
C LEU A 240 -23.86 -5.54 -6.44
N GLU A 241 -22.75 -6.16 -6.84
CA GLU A 241 -22.45 -7.57 -6.49
C GLU A 241 -22.15 -7.74 -4.98
N PHE A 242 -21.56 -6.72 -4.34
CA PHE A 242 -21.38 -6.68 -2.90
C PHE A 242 -22.76 -6.60 -2.18
N LEU A 243 -23.65 -5.72 -2.61
CA LEU A 243 -25.00 -5.60 -2.01
C LEU A 243 -25.84 -6.89 -2.17
N LYS A 244 -25.57 -7.69 -3.21
CA LYS A 244 -26.21 -9.02 -3.40
C LYS A 244 -25.59 -10.13 -2.54
N GLY A 245 -24.50 -9.87 -1.80
CA GLY A 245 -23.75 -10.87 -1.04
C GLY A 245 -22.86 -11.79 -1.90
N ASN A 246 -22.62 -11.45 -3.18
CA ASN A 246 -21.70 -12.19 -4.04
C ASN A 246 -20.23 -11.84 -3.79
N ILE A 247 -19.97 -10.72 -3.12
CA ILE A 247 -18.67 -10.20 -2.67
C ILE A 247 -18.81 -9.88 -1.19
N ASP A 248 -17.83 -10.30 -0.36
CA ASP A 248 -17.87 -10.15 1.10
C ASP A 248 -17.23 -8.83 1.58
N PHE A 249 -16.47 -8.16 0.70
CA PHE A 249 -15.65 -7.03 1.07
C PHE A 249 -15.40 -6.09 -0.11
N ILE A 250 -15.51 -4.78 0.15
CA ILE A 250 -15.06 -3.70 -0.74
C ILE A 250 -14.17 -2.73 0.03
N SER A 251 -13.07 -2.31 -0.58
CA SER A 251 -12.18 -1.28 -0.06
C SER A 251 -12.25 0.00 -0.88
N GLY A 252 -12.22 1.11 -0.17
CA GLY A 252 -12.24 2.46 -0.74
C GLY A 252 -13.64 3.03 -0.91
N LEU A 253 -13.70 4.32 -1.18
CA LEU A 253 -14.91 5.07 -1.47
C LEU A 253 -14.84 5.59 -2.91
N ASP A 254 -15.84 5.28 -3.69
CA ASP A 254 -15.90 5.71 -5.09
C ASP A 254 -17.07 6.68 -5.31
N PRO A 255 -16.90 7.76 -6.08
CA PRO A 255 -17.97 8.71 -6.37
C PRO A 255 -19.23 8.09 -6.95
N SER A 256 -19.12 6.95 -7.66
CA SER A 256 -20.25 6.29 -8.30
C SER A 256 -21.29 5.71 -7.32
N TYR A 257 -20.89 5.41 -6.07
CA TYR A 257 -21.79 4.81 -5.06
C TYR A 257 -21.71 5.45 -3.66
N LYS A 258 -20.80 6.41 -3.44
CA LYS A 258 -20.60 7.00 -2.11
C LYS A 258 -21.89 7.57 -1.50
N ASP A 259 -22.70 8.27 -2.31
CA ASP A 259 -23.93 8.91 -1.86
C ASP A 259 -25.10 7.92 -1.74
N GLU A 260 -24.95 6.71 -2.30
CA GLU A 260 -25.90 5.62 -2.14
C GLU A 260 -25.71 4.93 -0.78
N VAL A 261 -24.47 4.73 -0.33
CA VAL A 261 -24.14 3.95 0.87
C VAL A 261 -23.92 4.81 2.11
N LEU A 262 -23.44 6.04 1.96
CA LEU A 262 -23.13 6.96 3.06
C LEU A 262 -24.02 8.20 3.06
N THR A 263 -24.28 8.70 4.26
CA THR A 263 -24.80 10.06 4.48
C THR A 263 -23.72 11.11 4.19
N SER A 264 -24.11 12.38 4.17
CA SER A 264 -23.16 13.51 4.09
C SER A 264 -22.15 13.56 5.24
N ASP A 265 -22.46 12.89 6.36
CA ASP A 265 -21.59 12.85 7.55
C ASP A 265 -20.65 11.63 7.57
N GLY A 266 -20.64 10.85 6.48
CA GLY A 266 -19.73 9.71 6.30
C GLY A 266 -20.11 8.47 7.11
N VAL A 267 -21.37 8.37 7.56
CA VAL A 267 -21.90 7.17 8.23
C VAL A 267 -22.81 6.39 7.28
N LEU A 268 -23.01 5.10 7.55
CA LEU A 268 -23.92 4.29 6.76
C LEU A 268 -25.34 4.87 6.78
N ARG A 269 -26.03 4.80 5.65
CA ARG A 269 -27.47 5.07 5.60
C ARG A 269 -28.24 4.01 6.36
N ASP A 270 -29.39 4.39 6.89
CA ASP A 270 -30.24 3.55 7.77
C ASP A 270 -30.58 2.19 7.14
N GLU A 271 -30.77 2.13 5.82
CA GLU A 271 -31.09 0.92 5.07
C GLU A 271 -30.00 -0.15 5.08
N TYR A 272 -28.74 0.24 5.38
CA TYR A 272 -27.60 -0.69 5.43
C TYR A 272 -27.16 -1.04 6.85
N ILE A 273 -27.76 -0.40 7.87
CA ILE A 273 -27.45 -0.69 9.27
C ILE A 273 -27.91 -2.10 9.63
N GLY A 274 -26.96 -2.96 10.05
CA GLY A 274 -27.23 -4.37 10.34
C GLY A 274 -27.06 -5.31 9.16
N GLU A 275 -26.98 -4.80 7.93
CA GLU A 275 -26.72 -5.58 6.71
C GLU A 275 -25.23 -5.62 6.39
N ILE A 276 -24.54 -4.48 6.53
CA ILE A 276 -23.11 -4.34 6.29
C ILE A 276 -22.41 -3.61 7.44
N GLN A 277 -21.12 -3.79 7.55
CA GLN A 277 -20.23 -3.10 8.49
C GLN A 277 -19.41 -2.05 7.73
N LEU A 278 -19.34 -0.82 8.26
CA LEU A 278 -18.41 0.21 7.82
C LEU A 278 -17.22 0.25 8.77
N GLN A 279 -16.02 0.03 8.26
CA GLN A 279 -14.78 0.26 8.98
C GLN A 279 -14.09 1.50 8.42
N SER A 280 -13.81 2.46 9.30
CA SER A 280 -13.12 3.71 8.96
C SER A 280 -12.03 3.98 9.99
N LEU A 281 -10.80 4.20 9.51
CA LEU A 281 -9.64 4.51 10.34
C LEU A 281 -8.64 5.35 9.56
N PRO A 282 -7.70 6.05 10.24
CA PRO A 282 -6.65 6.80 9.53
C PRO A 282 -5.89 5.92 8.54
N TYR A 283 -5.67 6.45 7.32
CA TYR A 283 -4.83 5.82 6.32
C TYR A 283 -3.46 6.51 6.30
N LEU A 284 -2.39 5.75 6.18
CA LEU A 284 -1.06 6.31 5.98
C LEU A 284 -0.94 6.87 4.56
N ASN A 285 -1.78 7.84 4.26
CA ASN A 285 -1.81 8.59 3.01
C ASN A 285 -2.04 10.07 3.29
N THR A 286 -1.18 10.91 2.75
CA THR A 286 -1.37 12.36 2.74
C THR A 286 -1.53 12.83 1.30
N GLU A 287 -2.67 13.44 1.01
CA GLU A 287 -2.94 14.11 -0.26
C GLU A 287 -2.41 15.54 -0.22
N TYR A 288 -1.70 15.95 -1.26
CA TYR A 288 -1.06 17.25 -1.30
C TYR A 288 -0.93 17.82 -2.72
N LEU A 289 -0.62 19.11 -2.81
CA LEU A 289 -0.09 19.74 -4.02
C LEU A 289 1.38 20.06 -3.78
N GLY A 290 2.25 19.71 -4.73
CA GLY A 290 3.69 19.98 -4.67
C GLY A 290 4.10 21.12 -5.59
N PHE A 291 5.07 21.91 -5.16
CA PHE A 291 5.73 22.92 -5.97
C PHE A 291 7.13 22.46 -6.35
N LEU A 292 7.51 22.55 -7.61
CA LEU A 292 8.88 22.35 -8.02
C LEU A 292 9.69 23.62 -7.69
N MET A 293 10.55 23.55 -6.71
CA MET A 293 11.41 24.66 -6.25
C MET A 293 12.80 24.53 -6.89
N ASP A 294 12.88 24.83 -8.17
CA ASP A 294 14.11 24.80 -8.96
C ASP A 294 14.48 26.24 -9.35
N ASP A 295 15.76 26.60 -9.23
CA ASP A 295 16.28 27.95 -9.53
C ASP A 295 16.00 28.40 -10.97
N ASN A 296 15.81 27.45 -11.88
CA ASN A 296 15.45 27.73 -13.28
C ASN A 296 13.94 27.92 -13.50
N ASN A 297 13.13 27.69 -12.49
CA ASN A 297 11.67 27.81 -12.57
C ASN A 297 11.28 29.28 -12.35
N THR A 298 10.59 29.86 -13.33
CA THR A 298 10.13 31.27 -13.31
C THR A 298 8.65 31.40 -12.92
N SER A 299 8.01 30.31 -12.48
CA SER A 299 6.62 30.30 -12.05
C SER A 299 6.40 31.20 -10.82
N ALA A 300 5.23 31.81 -10.72
CA ALA A 300 4.82 32.58 -9.54
C ALA A 300 4.89 31.76 -8.23
N SER A 301 4.82 30.41 -8.32
CA SER A 301 4.96 29.49 -7.19
C SER A 301 6.38 29.47 -6.57
N GLN A 302 7.38 30.13 -7.19
CA GLN A 302 8.69 30.31 -6.56
C GLN A 302 8.64 31.29 -5.38
N SER A 303 7.72 32.25 -5.38
CA SER A 303 7.51 33.12 -4.22
C SER A 303 6.90 32.35 -3.05
N ILE A 304 7.56 32.39 -1.89
CA ILE A 304 7.07 31.78 -0.65
C ILE A 304 5.73 32.42 -0.22
N GLU A 305 5.54 33.71 -0.49
CA GLU A 305 4.30 34.43 -0.20
C GLU A 305 3.14 33.86 -1.03
N VAL A 306 3.37 33.54 -2.30
CA VAL A 306 2.37 32.91 -3.17
C VAL A 306 2.05 31.49 -2.70
N ARG A 307 3.06 30.68 -2.35
CA ARG A 307 2.83 29.33 -1.81
C ARG A 307 2.03 29.36 -0.51
N LYS A 308 2.36 30.29 0.40
CA LYS A 308 1.59 30.52 1.64
C LYS A 308 0.18 31.01 1.37
N ALA A 309 0.01 31.92 0.39
CA ALA A 309 -1.31 32.42 0.01
C ALA A 309 -2.19 31.27 -0.54
N ILE A 310 -1.64 30.38 -1.36
CA ILE A 310 -2.35 29.18 -1.84
C ILE A 310 -2.77 28.31 -0.64
N ASN A 311 -1.88 28.10 0.33
CA ASN A 311 -2.17 27.31 1.52
C ASN A 311 -3.32 27.88 2.38
N TYR A 312 -3.39 29.21 2.55
CA TYR A 312 -4.47 29.88 3.29
C TYR A 312 -5.73 30.10 2.46
N GLY A 313 -5.65 29.99 1.12
CA GLY A 313 -6.65 30.50 0.19
C GLY A 313 -7.86 29.61 -0.05
N PHE A 314 -7.90 28.39 0.48
CA PHE A 314 -9.05 27.48 0.29
C PHE A 314 -9.44 26.73 1.56
N ASP A 315 -10.73 26.42 1.68
CA ASP A 315 -11.34 25.74 2.82
C ASP A 315 -11.28 24.21 2.66
N ARG A 316 -10.27 23.59 3.28
CA ARG A 316 -10.08 22.12 3.28
C ARG A 316 -11.27 21.38 3.88
N LYS A 317 -11.90 21.95 4.92
CA LYS A 317 -13.06 21.34 5.59
C LYS A 317 -14.26 21.27 4.63
N LYS A 318 -14.58 22.40 3.98
CA LYS A 318 -15.62 22.43 2.96
C LYS A 318 -15.36 21.44 1.82
N MET A 319 -14.11 21.42 1.32
CA MET A 319 -13.70 20.49 0.27
C MET A 319 -14.00 19.04 0.64
N ILE A 320 -13.61 18.59 1.85
CA ILE A 320 -13.86 17.24 2.33
C ILE A 320 -15.36 16.99 2.52
N THR A 321 -16.09 17.94 3.08
CA THR A 321 -17.53 17.80 3.30
C THR A 321 -18.28 17.59 1.99
N TYR A 322 -18.03 18.42 0.98
CA TYR A 322 -18.81 18.37 -0.26
C TYR A 322 -18.35 17.29 -1.25
N LEU A 323 -17.04 17.04 -1.31
CA LEU A 323 -16.50 16.13 -2.32
C LEU A 323 -16.27 14.72 -1.79
N ARG A 324 -16.21 14.52 -0.45
CA ARG A 324 -15.80 13.27 0.16
C ARG A 324 -16.70 12.78 1.30
N ASN A 325 -17.92 13.32 1.45
CA ASN A 325 -18.86 12.95 2.52
C ASN A 325 -18.20 12.92 3.92
N ASN A 326 -17.38 13.92 4.23
CA ASN A 326 -16.56 14.01 5.46
C ASN A 326 -15.55 12.86 5.67
N ILE A 327 -15.24 12.08 4.64
CA ILE A 327 -14.18 11.07 4.68
C ILE A 327 -12.82 11.74 4.46
N GLY A 328 -11.98 11.70 5.46
CA GLY A 328 -10.69 12.39 5.54
C GLY A 328 -10.67 13.47 6.62
N THR A 329 -9.48 13.94 6.94
CA THR A 329 -9.28 15.03 7.91
C THR A 329 -8.46 16.15 7.24
N PRO A 330 -8.83 17.45 7.39
CA PRO A 330 -8.02 18.54 6.87
C PRO A 330 -6.55 18.42 7.31
N ALA A 331 -5.61 18.47 6.37
CA ALA A 331 -4.19 18.34 6.66
C ALA A 331 -3.60 19.72 7.03
N VAL A 332 -3.85 20.16 8.26
CA VAL A 332 -3.38 21.43 8.82
C VAL A 332 -2.20 21.29 9.77
N ASN A 333 -1.74 20.04 10.03
CA ASN A 333 -0.68 19.73 10.99
C ASN A 333 0.59 19.18 10.31
N GLY A 334 0.83 19.54 9.04
CA GLY A 334 2.00 19.13 8.27
C GLY A 334 1.79 17.94 7.36
N PHE A 335 2.86 17.25 7.00
CA PHE A 335 2.83 16.21 5.98
C PHE A 335 2.70 14.79 6.55
N ILE A 336 3.15 14.56 7.80
CA ILE A 336 3.05 13.26 8.46
C ILE A 336 1.58 12.95 8.76
N PRO A 337 1.02 11.80 8.30
CA PRO A 337 -0.40 11.48 8.47
C PRO A 337 -0.77 11.02 9.88
N LYS A 338 -2.05 11.13 10.22
CA LYS A 338 -2.62 10.81 11.54
C LYS A 338 -2.39 9.37 12.01
N GLY A 339 -2.16 8.44 11.14
CA GLY A 339 -1.97 7.03 11.51
C GLY A 339 -0.60 6.68 12.09
N LEU A 340 0.36 7.63 12.11
CA LEU A 340 1.71 7.40 12.62
C LEU A 340 1.90 7.95 14.03
N PRO A 341 2.68 7.27 14.90
CA PRO A 341 3.02 7.78 16.24
C PRO A 341 3.74 9.13 16.24
N SER A 342 4.40 9.48 15.13
CA SER A 342 5.11 10.75 14.95
C SER A 342 4.19 11.90 14.52
N PHE A 343 2.91 11.66 14.28
CA PHE A 343 1.94 12.72 14.02
C PHE A 343 1.80 13.61 15.27
N SER A 344 1.69 14.92 15.05
CA SER A 344 1.46 15.89 16.13
C SER A 344 0.36 16.86 15.74
N ASP A 345 -0.68 16.95 16.56
CA ASP A 345 -1.76 17.92 16.42
C ASP A 345 -1.41 19.31 16.97
N THR A 346 -0.25 19.44 17.61
CA THR A 346 0.27 20.71 18.12
C THR A 346 1.02 21.53 17.07
N LEU A 347 1.46 20.91 15.97
CA LEU A 347 2.04 21.63 14.83
C LEU A 347 0.98 22.51 14.18
N ARG A 348 1.38 23.75 13.86
CA ARG A 348 0.48 24.73 13.27
C ARG A 348 0.81 24.96 11.81
N GLY A 349 -0.07 24.48 10.95
CA GLY A 349 -0.03 24.76 9.50
C GLY A 349 -1.02 25.86 9.12
N TYR A 350 -1.77 25.63 8.05
CA TYR A 350 -2.54 26.67 7.36
C TYR A 350 -4.05 26.40 7.48
N ASP A 351 -4.71 27.11 8.38
CA ASP A 351 -6.16 27.20 8.38
C ASP A 351 -6.67 28.09 7.23
N TYR A 352 -7.92 27.90 6.81
CA TYR A 352 -8.54 28.77 5.80
C TYR A 352 -8.62 30.20 6.28
N ASN A 353 -7.90 31.10 5.61
CA ASN A 353 -7.86 32.53 5.92
C ASN A 353 -7.64 33.35 4.65
N PRO A 354 -8.72 33.65 3.88
CA PRO A 354 -8.60 34.36 2.61
C PRO A 354 -8.05 35.78 2.76
N GLU A 355 -8.29 36.45 3.89
CA GLU A 355 -7.74 37.79 4.11
C GLU A 355 -6.22 37.75 4.29
N ARG A 356 -5.72 36.78 5.06
CA ARG A 356 -4.28 36.56 5.18
C ARG A 356 -3.65 36.17 3.84
N ALA A 357 -4.33 35.37 3.03
CA ALA A 357 -3.88 35.04 1.69
C ALA A 357 -3.74 36.29 0.81
N LYS A 358 -4.73 37.18 0.81
CA LYS A 358 -4.68 38.48 0.07
C LYS A 358 -3.54 39.39 0.56
N GLU A 359 -3.24 39.40 1.86
CA GLU A 359 -2.09 40.12 2.40
C GLU A 359 -0.77 39.61 1.83
N LEU A 360 -0.61 38.26 1.79
CA LEU A 360 0.57 37.63 1.23
C LEU A 360 0.71 37.89 -0.28
N ILE A 361 -0.38 37.86 -1.03
CA ILE A 361 -0.37 38.23 -2.44
C ILE A 361 0.17 39.68 -2.62
N ARG A 362 -0.32 40.61 -1.84
CA ARG A 362 0.20 42.02 -1.88
C ARG A 362 1.68 42.08 -1.48
N ALA A 363 2.10 41.27 -0.50
CA ALA A 363 3.49 41.22 -0.05
C ALA A 363 4.45 40.64 -1.10
N SER A 364 3.97 39.74 -1.94
CA SER A 364 4.77 39.13 -3.03
C SER A 364 5.19 40.15 -4.10
N LYS A 365 4.48 41.27 -4.23
CA LYS A 365 4.67 42.29 -5.26
C LYS A 365 4.54 41.77 -6.70
N LEU A 366 3.97 40.60 -6.88
CA LEU A 366 3.68 40.03 -8.18
C LEU A 366 2.30 40.48 -8.65
N GLU A 367 2.21 40.82 -9.94
CA GLU A 367 0.96 41.17 -10.61
C GLU A 367 0.50 39.98 -11.45
N ASP A 368 -0.81 39.81 -11.66
CA ASP A 368 -1.41 38.78 -12.51
C ASP A 368 -0.90 37.37 -12.21
N ILE A 369 -0.97 36.94 -10.94
CA ILE A 369 -0.47 35.62 -10.51
C ILE A 369 -1.22 34.51 -11.22
N LYS A 370 -0.51 33.76 -12.05
CA LYS A 370 -1.01 32.62 -12.83
C LYS A 370 -0.19 31.38 -12.51
N VAL A 371 -0.88 30.28 -12.20
CA VAL A 371 -0.25 28.96 -11.96
C VAL A 371 -1.00 27.88 -12.74
N THR A 372 -0.28 26.84 -13.16
CA THR A 372 -0.89 25.68 -13.82
C THR A 372 -0.85 24.48 -12.88
N LEU A 373 -2.02 24.06 -12.38
CA LEU A 373 -2.17 22.89 -11.54
C LEU A 373 -2.34 21.64 -12.42
N ASN A 374 -1.36 20.76 -12.35
CA ASN A 374 -1.36 19.49 -13.08
C ASN A 374 -1.98 18.39 -12.22
N THR A 375 -2.92 17.65 -12.80
CA THR A 375 -3.68 16.59 -12.10
C THR A 375 -4.07 15.43 -13.04
N THR A 376 -4.86 14.51 -12.53
CA THR A 376 -5.51 13.44 -13.29
C THR A 376 -7.04 13.58 -13.22
N SER A 377 -7.77 12.94 -14.13
CA SER A 377 -9.24 13.05 -14.18
C SER A 377 -9.95 12.67 -12.87
N SER A 378 -9.38 11.73 -12.10
CA SER A 378 -9.95 11.29 -10.82
C SER A 378 -9.93 12.34 -9.70
N TYR A 379 -9.20 13.44 -9.88
CA TYR A 379 -9.06 14.52 -8.90
C TYR A 379 -9.46 15.89 -9.46
N LEU A 380 -10.18 15.89 -10.59
CA LEU A 380 -10.57 17.12 -11.28
C LEU A 380 -11.47 18.00 -10.41
N ASP A 381 -12.49 17.41 -9.80
CA ASP A 381 -13.46 18.08 -8.91
C ASP A 381 -12.78 18.80 -7.74
N LEU A 382 -11.79 18.14 -7.14
CA LEU A 382 -10.98 18.70 -6.06
C LEU A 382 -10.14 19.89 -6.55
N CYS A 383 -9.52 19.75 -7.73
CA CYS A 383 -8.72 20.85 -8.31
C CYS A 383 -9.60 22.02 -8.74
N GLU A 384 -10.80 21.80 -9.27
CA GLU A 384 -11.78 22.83 -9.62
C GLU A 384 -12.28 23.58 -8.38
N PHE A 385 -12.53 22.87 -7.27
CA PHE A 385 -12.86 23.49 -6.00
C PHE A 385 -11.76 24.46 -5.54
N ILE A 386 -10.50 24.02 -5.57
CA ILE A 386 -9.33 24.83 -5.20
C ILE A 386 -9.19 26.03 -6.17
N GLN A 387 -9.28 25.80 -7.49
CA GLN A 387 -9.23 26.84 -8.52
C GLN A 387 -10.25 27.95 -8.23
N ASN A 388 -11.49 27.57 -7.94
CA ASN A 388 -12.56 28.54 -7.68
C ASN A 388 -12.23 29.41 -6.46
N GLN A 389 -11.84 28.81 -5.33
CA GLN A 389 -11.52 29.57 -4.13
C GLN A 389 -10.25 30.43 -4.27
N LEU A 390 -9.23 29.96 -4.97
CA LEU A 390 -8.03 30.76 -5.23
C LEU A 390 -8.31 31.96 -6.15
N SER A 391 -9.28 31.86 -7.05
CA SER A 391 -9.72 33.00 -7.88
C SER A 391 -10.28 34.16 -7.04
N GLU A 392 -10.93 33.85 -5.91
CA GLU A 392 -11.50 34.87 -4.99
C GLU A 392 -10.43 35.69 -4.27
N ILE A 393 -9.20 35.18 -4.21
CA ILE A 393 -8.06 35.87 -3.60
C ILE A 393 -7.09 36.46 -4.64
N GLY A 394 -7.40 36.36 -5.94
CA GLY A 394 -6.62 36.95 -7.01
C GLY A 394 -5.54 36.04 -7.63
N ILE A 395 -5.61 34.72 -7.42
CA ILE A 395 -4.75 33.76 -8.09
C ILE A 395 -5.53 33.07 -9.22
N SER A 396 -5.05 33.20 -10.45
CA SER A 396 -5.59 32.51 -11.61
C SER A 396 -4.95 31.11 -11.73
N VAL A 397 -5.74 30.06 -11.57
CA VAL A 397 -5.29 28.67 -11.72
C VAL A 397 -5.80 28.10 -13.04
N SER A 398 -4.90 27.58 -13.88
CA SER A 398 -5.25 26.74 -15.03
C SER A 398 -5.09 25.28 -14.64
N ILE A 399 -6.07 24.41 -14.96
CA ILE A 399 -5.99 22.98 -14.67
C ILE A 399 -5.55 22.25 -15.93
N ASN A 400 -4.51 21.42 -15.80
CA ASN A 400 -4.01 20.53 -16.85
C ASN A 400 -4.21 19.07 -16.44
N ILE A 401 -5.02 18.32 -17.22
CA ILE A 401 -5.37 16.93 -16.94
C ILE A 401 -4.45 16.00 -17.74
N ASN A 402 -3.73 15.14 -17.04
CA ASN A 402 -2.82 14.16 -17.62
C ASN A 402 -3.32 12.73 -17.39
N PRO A 403 -3.04 11.77 -18.29
CA PRO A 403 -3.21 10.35 -17.98
C PRO A 403 -2.38 9.96 -16.73
N PRO A 404 -2.87 9.07 -15.84
CA PRO A 404 -2.22 8.79 -14.55
C PRO A 404 -0.75 8.36 -14.63
N SER A 405 -0.38 7.53 -15.61
CA SER A 405 1.01 7.11 -15.82
C SER A 405 1.91 8.26 -16.29
N THR A 406 1.41 9.07 -17.21
CA THR A 406 2.10 10.26 -17.71
C THR A 406 2.32 11.28 -16.60
N HIS A 407 1.27 11.54 -15.80
CA HIS A 407 1.36 12.44 -14.65
C HIS A 407 2.48 12.02 -13.68
N ARG A 408 2.47 10.74 -13.26
CA ARG A 408 3.52 10.21 -12.37
C ARG A 408 4.92 10.34 -12.97
N GLN A 409 5.08 10.03 -14.26
CA GLN A 409 6.36 10.16 -14.94
C GLN A 409 6.83 11.61 -15.00
N MET A 410 5.94 12.55 -15.31
CA MET A 410 6.27 13.98 -15.40
C MET A 410 6.67 14.56 -14.02
N VAL A 411 5.96 14.16 -12.94
CA VAL A 411 6.35 14.51 -11.56
C VAL A 411 7.74 13.95 -11.25
N ALA A 412 7.96 12.65 -11.49
CA ALA A 412 9.22 11.97 -11.18
C ALA A 412 10.43 12.45 -12.04
N THR A 413 10.20 13.24 -13.09
CA THR A 413 11.24 13.80 -13.95
C THR A 413 11.27 15.32 -13.97
N SER A 414 10.71 15.98 -12.94
CA SER A 414 10.71 17.45 -12.75
C SER A 414 10.16 18.22 -13.95
N LYS A 415 9.06 17.74 -14.54
CA LYS A 415 8.42 18.37 -15.71
C LYS A 415 7.18 19.20 -15.36
N LEU A 416 6.78 19.23 -14.10
CA LEU A 416 5.59 19.92 -13.62
C LEU A 416 5.96 20.89 -12.48
N ASP A 417 5.63 22.15 -12.63
CA ASP A 417 5.95 23.21 -11.65
C ASP A 417 5.01 23.19 -10.44
N PHE A 418 3.74 22.83 -10.65
CA PHE A 418 2.72 22.72 -9.63
C PHE A 418 1.83 21.53 -9.94
N PHE A 419 1.77 20.57 -9.06
CA PHE A 419 1.16 19.28 -9.33
C PHE A 419 0.42 18.71 -8.11
N ARG A 420 -0.61 17.93 -8.38
CA ARG A 420 -1.27 17.11 -7.38
C ARG A 420 -0.44 15.83 -7.15
N GLY A 421 -0.22 15.50 -5.88
CA GLY A 421 0.42 14.27 -5.43
C GLY A 421 -0.33 13.62 -4.27
N SER A 422 0.01 12.37 -4.02
CA SER A 422 -0.31 11.65 -2.79
C SER A 422 0.91 10.85 -2.36
N TRP A 423 1.05 10.64 -1.07
CA TRP A 423 2.07 9.75 -0.55
C TRP A 423 1.46 8.74 0.40
N ILE A 424 1.51 7.49 -0.01
CA ILE A 424 1.10 6.33 0.78
C ILE A 424 2.37 5.71 1.35
N ALA A 425 2.38 5.42 2.65
CA ALA A 425 3.54 4.83 3.29
C ALA A 425 3.90 3.46 2.69
N ASP A 426 5.17 3.27 2.35
CA ASP A 426 5.73 1.97 2.02
C ASP A 426 5.94 1.11 3.28
N TYR A 427 6.23 1.76 4.42
CA TYR A 427 6.37 1.17 5.75
C TYR A 427 5.95 2.20 6.82
N ALA A 428 5.63 1.73 8.01
CA ALA A 428 4.99 2.53 9.07
C ALA A 428 6.01 3.36 9.87
N ASP A 429 6.73 4.26 9.21
CA ASP A 429 7.61 5.25 9.87
C ASP A 429 7.49 6.62 9.17
N ALA A 430 7.59 7.71 9.95
CA ALA A 430 7.52 9.07 9.41
C ALA A 430 8.70 9.42 8.51
N GLU A 431 9.82 8.72 8.63
CA GLU A 431 10.95 8.85 7.71
C GLU A 431 10.51 8.68 6.25
N ASN A 432 9.59 7.75 5.98
CA ASN A 432 9.04 7.50 4.64
C ASN A 432 8.38 8.74 3.99
N TYR A 433 7.87 9.66 4.81
CA TYR A 433 7.32 10.95 4.37
C TYR A 433 8.39 12.03 4.27
N LEU A 434 9.30 12.06 5.24
CA LEU A 434 10.30 13.11 5.36
C LEU A 434 11.44 12.94 4.33
N ALA A 435 11.68 11.73 3.86
CA ALA A 435 12.60 11.44 2.76
C ALA A 435 12.25 12.21 1.45
N LEU A 436 10.99 12.64 1.28
CA LEU A 436 10.52 13.42 0.13
C LEU A 436 11.05 14.87 0.13
N PHE A 437 11.67 15.31 1.20
CA PHE A 437 12.19 16.67 1.33
C PHE A 437 13.71 16.71 1.62
N TYR A 438 14.35 15.55 1.68
CA TYR A 438 15.80 15.44 1.82
C TYR A 438 16.48 15.80 0.50
N SER A 439 17.45 16.73 0.52
CA SER A 439 18.02 17.28 -0.72
C SER A 439 18.78 16.24 -1.56
N LYS A 440 19.35 15.21 -0.92
CA LYS A 440 20.04 14.13 -1.64
C LYS A 440 19.10 13.16 -2.36
N ASN A 441 17.79 13.31 -2.15
CA ASN A 441 16.74 12.49 -2.76
C ASN A 441 16.02 13.19 -3.93
N PHE A 442 16.63 14.19 -4.57
CA PHE A 442 16.02 14.84 -5.73
C PHE A 442 15.67 13.85 -6.84
N CYS A 443 14.46 13.99 -7.38
CA CYS A 443 14.09 13.27 -8.58
C CYS A 443 14.98 13.69 -9.77
N PRO A 444 15.26 12.81 -10.75
CA PRO A 444 14.66 11.49 -10.92
C PRO A 444 15.29 10.36 -10.09
N ASN A 445 16.33 10.61 -9.30
CA ASN A 445 17.09 9.58 -8.59
C ASN A 445 16.49 9.23 -7.22
N GLY A 446 15.57 10.04 -6.70
CA GLY A 446 14.90 9.85 -5.43
C GLY A 446 13.49 10.48 -5.41
N PRO A 447 12.77 10.39 -4.28
CA PRO A 447 11.38 10.82 -4.17
C PRO A 447 11.18 12.30 -3.83
N ASN A 448 12.21 13.13 -3.76
CA ASN A 448 12.05 14.56 -3.55
C ASN A 448 11.60 15.25 -4.85
N TYR A 449 10.29 15.19 -5.12
CA TYR A 449 9.66 15.73 -6.31
C TYR A 449 9.58 17.26 -6.31
N THR A 450 9.72 17.87 -5.14
CA THR A 450 9.65 19.33 -4.97
C THR A 450 10.99 20.02 -5.16
N HIS A 451 12.10 19.29 -5.19
CA HIS A 451 13.46 19.82 -5.09
C HIS A 451 13.65 20.76 -3.88
N PHE A 452 12.88 20.51 -2.81
CA PHE A 452 13.10 21.21 -1.56
C PHE A 452 14.53 20.99 -1.06
N SER A 453 15.20 22.06 -0.66
CA SER A 453 16.59 22.01 -0.17
C SER A 453 16.76 22.97 0.99
N ASN A 454 17.21 22.45 2.12
CA ASN A 454 17.49 23.23 3.32
C ASN A 454 18.54 22.49 4.18
N ASP A 455 19.71 23.07 4.36
CA ASP A 455 20.83 22.43 5.08
C ASP A 455 20.47 22.00 6.50
N LYS A 456 19.61 22.78 7.19
CA LYS A 456 19.17 22.45 8.55
C LYS A 456 18.22 21.27 8.56
N TYR A 457 17.34 21.18 7.54
CA TYR A 457 16.48 20.03 7.34
C TYR A 457 17.31 18.77 7.14
N ASP A 458 18.28 18.84 6.24
CA ASP A 458 19.16 17.72 5.91
C ASP A 458 19.95 17.24 7.13
N ALA A 459 20.45 18.18 7.95
CA ALA A 459 21.12 17.83 9.21
C ALA A 459 20.20 17.11 10.21
N TYR A 460 18.92 17.53 10.32
CA TYR A 460 17.95 16.83 11.18
C TYR A 460 17.57 15.45 10.61
N TYR A 461 17.44 15.33 9.29
CA TYR A 461 17.17 14.06 8.65
C TYR A 461 18.31 13.06 8.91
N GLU A 462 19.55 13.45 8.66
CA GLU A 462 20.72 12.61 8.91
C GLU A 462 20.88 12.24 10.40
N ALA A 463 20.61 13.18 11.30
CA ALA A 463 20.61 12.90 12.74
C ALA A 463 19.52 11.89 13.13
N ALA A 464 18.31 12.02 12.58
CA ALA A 464 17.22 11.08 12.83
C ALA A 464 17.53 9.65 12.34
N MET A 465 18.26 9.52 11.22
CA MET A 465 18.61 8.21 10.63
C MET A 465 19.58 7.39 11.50
N VAL A 466 20.35 8.02 12.33
CA VAL A 466 21.30 7.34 13.25
C VAL A 466 20.82 7.31 14.70
N GLU A 467 19.71 7.98 15.02
CA GLU A 467 19.20 8.08 16.39
C GLU A 467 18.40 6.82 16.76
N VAL A 468 18.87 6.09 17.74
CA VAL A 468 18.22 4.86 18.25
C VAL A 468 17.08 5.15 19.24
N SER A 469 17.10 6.30 19.93
CA SER A 469 16.02 6.70 20.82
C SER A 469 14.81 7.13 20.01
N LEU A 470 13.70 6.42 20.15
CA LEU A 470 12.43 6.72 19.46
C LEU A 470 11.96 8.15 19.78
N GLU A 471 12.06 8.59 21.04
CA GLU A 471 11.63 9.93 21.49
C GLU A 471 12.44 11.04 20.78
N LYS A 472 13.77 10.92 20.75
CA LYS A 472 14.63 11.90 20.08
C LYS A 472 14.42 11.89 18.57
N ARG A 473 14.22 10.71 17.97
CA ARG A 473 13.92 10.60 16.55
C ARG A 473 12.59 11.27 16.21
N GLN A 474 11.54 11.05 17.00
CA GLN A 474 10.26 11.74 16.86
C GLN A 474 10.40 13.27 16.98
N TYR A 475 11.25 13.76 17.87
CA TYR A 475 11.54 15.18 17.99
C TYR A 475 12.16 15.75 16.70
N TYR A 476 13.16 15.07 16.10
CA TYR A 476 13.70 15.48 14.80
C TYR A 476 12.63 15.46 13.69
N TYR A 477 11.77 14.45 13.68
CA TYR A 477 10.66 14.37 12.73
C TYR A 477 9.70 15.55 12.85
N GLN A 478 9.36 15.98 14.07
CA GLN A 478 8.52 17.15 14.29
C GLN A 478 9.19 18.45 13.83
N LEU A 479 10.49 18.63 14.10
CA LEU A 479 11.24 19.79 13.59
C LEU A 479 11.21 19.86 12.06
N MET A 480 11.47 18.74 11.41
CA MET A 480 11.44 18.66 9.94
C MET A 480 10.02 18.92 9.40
N ASN A 481 8.99 18.34 10.01
CA ASN A 481 7.60 18.55 9.58
C ASN A 481 7.18 20.03 9.72
N GLN A 482 7.63 20.71 10.81
CA GLN A 482 7.41 22.16 10.96
C GLN A 482 8.13 22.97 9.87
N MET A 483 9.36 22.61 9.50
CA MET A 483 10.10 23.30 8.43
C MET A 483 9.40 23.18 7.07
N ILE A 484 8.80 22.02 6.75
CA ILE A 484 8.01 21.84 5.53
C ILE A 484 6.82 22.82 5.51
N ILE A 485 6.16 23.02 6.66
CA ILE A 485 5.08 24.01 6.82
C ILE A 485 5.64 25.42 6.64
N ASP A 486 6.68 25.80 7.38
CA ASP A 486 7.21 27.17 7.42
C ASP A 486 7.68 27.65 6.04
N GLU A 487 8.32 26.75 5.27
CA GLU A 487 8.78 27.00 3.89
C GLU A 487 7.68 26.83 2.84
N SER A 488 6.51 26.32 3.26
CA SER A 488 5.38 26.06 2.34
C SER A 488 5.80 25.26 1.11
N ALA A 489 6.63 24.21 1.34
CA ALA A 489 7.16 23.37 0.27
C ALA A 489 6.06 22.63 -0.50
N ILE A 490 4.93 22.40 0.16
CA ILE A 490 3.72 21.74 -0.36
C ILE A 490 2.46 22.45 0.16
N VAL A 491 1.33 22.04 -0.41
CA VAL A 491 -0.01 22.34 0.11
C VAL A 491 -0.63 21.00 0.57
N PRO A 492 -0.54 20.63 1.85
CA PRO A 492 -1.26 19.46 2.36
C PRO A 492 -2.77 19.69 2.22
N LEU A 493 -3.48 18.71 1.68
CA LEU A 493 -4.93 18.80 1.42
C LEU A 493 -5.71 18.12 2.54
N TYR A 494 -5.54 16.83 2.68
CA TYR A 494 -6.16 16.03 3.74
C TYR A 494 -5.35 14.77 4.06
N TYR A 495 -5.50 14.30 5.28
CA TYR A 495 -5.11 12.95 5.69
C TYR A 495 -6.26 12.02 5.36
N ASP A 496 -5.96 10.99 4.60
CA ASP A 496 -6.98 10.08 4.09
C ASP A 496 -7.43 9.05 5.14
N GLN A 497 -8.47 8.31 4.82
CA GLN A 497 -9.02 7.25 5.66
C GLN A 497 -9.12 5.95 4.86
N VAL A 498 -8.78 4.85 5.50
CA VAL A 498 -9.15 3.52 5.02
C VAL A 498 -10.65 3.36 5.24
N ILE A 499 -11.37 3.12 4.16
CA ILE A 499 -12.81 2.84 4.19
C ILE A 499 -13.01 1.41 3.68
N ARG A 500 -13.70 0.62 4.47
CA ARG A 500 -14.03 -0.77 4.13
C ARG A 500 -15.50 -1.07 4.43
N PHE A 501 -16.17 -1.64 3.44
CA PHE A 501 -17.50 -2.20 3.59
C PHE A 501 -17.37 -3.72 3.63
N VAL A 502 -17.92 -4.35 4.67
CA VAL A 502 -17.79 -5.78 4.93
C VAL A 502 -19.17 -6.35 5.20
N GLN A 503 -19.48 -7.54 4.67
CA GLN A 503 -20.75 -8.22 4.95
C GLN A 503 -20.87 -8.53 6.44
N ASN A 504 -22.11 -8.51 6.97
CA ASN A 504 -22.33 -8.65 8.41
C ASN A 504 -22.08 -10.07 8.96
N ASP A 505 -22.04 -11.09 8.08
CA ASP A 505 -21.67 -12.46 8.42
C ASP A 505 -20.14 -12.67 8.56
N ILE A 506 -19.33 -11.66 8.25
CA ILE A 506 -17.87 -11.67 8.37
C ILE A 506 -17.44 -11.15 9.74
N SER A 507 -16.61 -11.92 10.44
CA SER A 507 -16.02 -11.54 11.73
C SER A 507 -14.49 -11.74 11.72
N GLY A 508 -13.78 -11.13 12.70
CA GLY A 508 -12.32 -11.19 12.76
C GLY A 508 -11.60 -10.44 11.63
N PHE A 509 -12.32 -9.59 10.90
CA PHE A 509 -11.76 -8.75 9.84
C PHE A 509 -11.21 -7.46 10.43
N GLU A 510 -9.87 -7.34 10.47
CA GLU A 510 -9.17 -6.20 11.05
C GLU A 510 -8.63 -5.27 9.96
N SER A 511 -8.98 -4.00 10.06
CA SER A 511 -8.39 -2.94 9.23
C SER A 511 -7.14 -2.38 9.90
N ASN A 512 -6.20 -1.89 9.10
CA ASN A 512 -4.99 -1.22 9.58
C ASN A 512 -4.67 0.01 8.71
N ALA A 513 -3.85 0.91 9.25
CA ALA A 513 -3.57 2.19 8.63
C ALA A 513 -2.72 2.10 7.33
N MET A 514 -2.10 0.97 7.02
CA MET A 514 -1.47 0.69 5.72
C MET A 514 -2.42 0.05 4.71
N ASN A 515 -3.69 -0.15 5.08
CA ASN A 515 -4.69 -0.84 4.27
C ASN A 515 -4.27 -2.25 3.81
N LEU A 516 -3.42 -2.94 4.58
CA LEU A 516 -3.05 -4.33 4.29
C LEU A 516 -4.25 -5.25 4.49
N LEU A 517 -4.43 -6.22 3.60
CA LEU A 517 -5.45 -7.25 3.70
C LEU A 517 -4.86 -8.49 4.40
N GLN A 518 -5.36 -8.80 5.58
CA GLN A 518 -4.96 -9.97 6.38
C GLN A 518 -6.18 -10.85 6.63
N LEU A 519 -6.23 -12.04 6.03
CA LEU A 519 -7.42 -12.89 6.05
C LEU A 519 -7.30 -14.14 6.94
N LYS A 520 -6.13 -14.42 7.54
CA LYS A 520 -5.93 -15.62 8.35
C LYS A 520 -6.86 -15.71 9.59
N ARG A 521 -7.28 -14.56 10.14
CA ARG A 521 -8.18 -14.46 11.31
C ARG A 521 -9.65 -14.28 10.97
N VAL A 522 -9.96 -14.12 9.70
CA VAL A 522 -11.34 -13.89 9.23
C VAL A 522 -12.15 -15.16 9.30
N LYS A 523 -13.38 -15.03 9.80
CA LYS A 523 -14.40 -16.07 9.82
C LYS A 523 -15.62 -15.60 9.04
N LYS A 524 -16.25 -16.52 8.32
CA LYS A 524 -17.53 -16.33 7.67
C LYS A 524 -18.54 -17.24 8.35
N ASN A 525 -19.59 -16.67 8.95
CA ASN A 525 -20.60 -17.36 9.75
C ASN A 525 -21.76 -17.88 8.89
#